data_468767d2b9938be523d789368927ed71
#
_entry.id   468767d2b9938be523d789368927ed71
#
_cell.length_a   1.000
_cell.length_b   1.000
_cell.length_c   1.000
_cell.angle_alpha   90.00
_cell.angle_beta   90.00
_cell.angle_gamma   90.00
#
_symmetry.space_group_name_H-M   'P 1'
#
loop_
_entity.id
_entity.type
_entity.pdbx_description
1 polymer ?
#
loop_
_entity_poly.entity_id
_entity_poly.type
_entity_poly.pdbx_seq_one_letter_code
_entity_poly.pdbx_strand_id
1 'polypeptide(L)'
;KEEMASKMAADSENDEQTFINEAYENAQDSAKESYADESYTLKEDQLYSSLSSDVADWLFDASRTEGDTTYIANDSGVYYVLYYISRSTNDYLLPNVRHILISVSDTSDETAMEEARAKADEILAEFNAGDKTAESFGELAKENTGDSNGDEGGLYENIMPGQMVTEFNDWCFDESRQPGDTGIVETSYGVHVMYFDGFGNSYRDTLVENALRTADYNAWHDGVVGDNTYTTVPFGMKFTTK
;
A
#
# COMPACT_ATOMS: atom_id res chain seq x y z
N LYS A 1 14.90 22.39 20.84
CA LYS A 1 14.38 21.50 19.78
C LYS A 1 14.94 21.92 18.42
N GLU A 2 14.79 23.20 18.04
CA GLU A 2 15.32 23.73 16.77
C GLU A 2 16.83 23.50 16.62
N GLU A 3 17.62 23.89 17.65
CA GLU A 3 19.07 23.69 17.68
C GLU A 3 19.44 22.21 17.50
N MET A 4 18.68 21.30 18.11
CA MET A 4 18.87 19.84 17.97
C MET A 4 18.53 19.36 16.55
N ALA A 5 17.41 19.81 15.98
CA ALA A 5 17.01 19.45 14.61
C ALA A 5 18.02 19.99 13.57
N SER A 6 18.46 21.22 13.74
CA SER A 6 19.48 21.84 12.90
C SER A 6 20.82 21.10 12.98
N LYS A 7 21.24 20.71 14.19
CA LYS A 7 22.48 19.94 14.39
C LYS A 7 22.37 18.56 13.73
N MET A 8 21.26 17.85 13.97
CA MET A 8 21.02 16.54 13.40
C MET A 8 21.06 16.57 11.87
N ALA A 9 20.40 17.55 11.23
CA ALA A 9 20.47 17.73 9.80
C ALA A 9 21.91 17.96 9.30
N ALA A 10 22.64 18.84 9.97
CA ALA A 10 24.02 19.16 9.57
C ALA A 10 25.00 18.00 9.76
N ASP A 11 24.88 17.25 10.85
CA ASP A 11 25.77 16.11 11.15
C ASP A 11 25.52 14.92 10.22
N SER A 12 24.31 14.80 9.67
CA SER A 12 23.89 13.69 8.80
C SER A 12 24.03 13.96 7.30
N GLU A 13 24.49 15.14 6.89
CA GLU A 13 24.62 15.48 5.46
C GLU A 13 25.56 14.48 4.76
N ASN A 14 25.05 13.84 3.70
CA ASN A 14 25.71 12.77 2.94
C ASN A 14 26.09 11.50 3.75
N ASP A 15 25.45 11.29 4.90
CA ASP A 15 25.69 10.13 5.76
C ASP A 15 24.39 9.59 6.34
N GLU A 16 23.77 8.64 5.63
CA GLU A 16 22.51 8.02 6.01
C GLU A 16 22.62 7.28 7.34
N GLN A 17 23.74 6.58 7.58
CA GLN A 17 23.93 5.84 8.84
C GLN A 17 24.00 6.79 10.03
N THR A 18 24.65 7.95 9.87
CA THR A 18 24.65 8.99 10.90
C THR A 18 23.23 9.51 11.13
N PHE A 19 22.42 9.71 10.08
CA PHE A 19 21.02 10.11 10.22
C PHE A 19 20.20 9.10 11.04
N ILE A 20 20.31 7.81 10.73
CA ILE A 20 19.63 6.73 11.45
C ILE A 20 20.07 6.68 12.92
N ASN A 21 21.36 6.77 13.19
CA ASN A 21 21.92 6.77 14.54
C ASN A 21 21.44 7.99 15.35
N GLU A 22 21.47 9.19 14.77
CA GLU A 22 20.97 10.42 15.41
C GLU A 22 19.47 10.35 15.68
N ALA A 23 18.68 9.73 14.76
CA ALA A 23 17.25 9.49 14.98
C ALA A 23 17.02 8.59 16.21
N TYR A 24 17.75 7.51 16.34
CA TYR A 24 17.69 6.63 17.51
C TYR A 24 18.10 7.32 18.80
N GLU A 25 19.26 8.00 18.80
CA GLU A 25 19.80 8.65 20.02
C GLU A 25 18.88 9.77 20.54
N ASN A 26 18.23 10.50 19.64
CA ASN A 26 17.35 11.62 19.99
C ASN A 26 15.87 11.21 20.14
N ALA A 27 15.52 9.95 19.89
CA ALA A 27 14.17 9.44 20.08
C ALA A 27 13.76 9.49 21.56
N GLN A 28 12.47 9.73 21.80
CA GLN A 28 11.90 9.61 23.16
C GLN A 28 11.98 8.16 23.63
N ASP A 29 12.14 7.94 24.94
CA ASP A 29 12.27 6.61 25.52
C ASP A 29 11.12 5.65 25.10
N SER A 30 9.90 6.17 24.96
CA SER A 30 8.73 5.41 24.50
C SER A 30 8.78 5.01 23.03
N ALA A 31 9.64 5.61 22.22
CA ALA A 31 9.79 5.35 20.80
C ALA A 31 11.12 4.65 20.45
N LYS A 32 12.04 4.53 21.40
CA LYS A 32 13.37 3.95 21.13
C LYS A 32 13.33 2.54 20.56
N GLU A 33 12.38 1.73 21.00
CA GLU A 33 12.21 0.36 20.47
C GLU A 33 11.91 0.37 18.97
N SER A 34 11.06 1.30 18.51
CA SER A 34 10.76 1.44 17.08
C SER A 34 11.96 1.95 16.29
N TYR A 35 12.69 2.92 16.81
CA TYR A 35 13.89 3.46 16.15
C TYR A 35 15.12 2.54 16.23
N ALA A 36 15.05 1.43 16.97
CA ALA A 36 16.07 0.37 16.91
C ALA A 36 15.99 -0.45 15.62
N ASP A 37 14.86 -0.41 14.93
CA ASP A 37 14.73 -0.90 13.56
C ASP A 37 15.14 0.23 12.61
N GLU A 38 16.24 0.07 11.89
CA GLU A 38 16.77 1.08 10.96
C GLU A 38 15.76 1.44 9.86
N SER A 39 14.94 0.49 9.45
CA SER A 39 13.88 0.71 8.45
C SER A 39 12.74 1.62 8.94
N TYR A 40 12.61 1.84 10.24
CA TYR A 40 11.53 2.67 10.81
C TYR A 40 11.59 4.12 10.34
N THR A 41 12.80 4.65 10.10
CA THR A 41 13.01 6.01 9.58
C THR A 41 12.74 6.12 8.09
N LEU A 42 12.81 5.01 7.34
CA LEU A 42 12.58 4.97 5.90
C LEU A 42 11.10 5.24 5.57
N LYS A 43 10.87 6.13 4.63
CA LYS A 43 9.53 6.47 4.10
C LYS A 43 9.58 6.40 2.59
N GLU A 44 9.24 5.23 2.06
CA GLU A 44 9.19 4.96 0.62
C GLU A 44 7.89 5.49 -0.01
N ASP A 45 7.90 5.64 -1.31
CA ASP A 45 6.74 5.95 -2.17
C ASP A 45 5.90 7.15 -1.71
N GLN A 46 6.56 8.15 -1.12
CA GLN A 46 5.87 9.35 -0.69
C GLN A 46 5.43 10.20 -1.90
N LEU A 47 4.14 10.51 -1.96
CA LEU A 47 3.56 11.38 -2.97
C LEU A 47 3.56 12.83 -2.49
N TYR A 48 3.72 13.78 -3.40
CA TYR A 48 3.62 15.21 -3.08
C TYR A 48 2.34 15.54 -2.31
N SER A 49 1.21 14.98 -2.73
CA SER A 49 -0.12 15.22 -2.12
C SER A 49 -0.33 14.58 -0.75
N SER A 50 0.52 13.66 -0.33
CA SER A 50 0.43 12.98 0.97
C SER A 50 1.20 13.68 2.08
N LEU A 51 1.97 14.71 1.74
CA LEU A 51 2.85 15.43 2.64
C LEU A 51 2.33 16.85 2.93
N SER A 52 2.81 17.46 4.03
CA SER A 52 2.61 18.89 4.22
C SER A 52 3.36 19.69 3.15
N SER A 53 2.83 20.86 2.77
CA SER A 53 3.40 21.67 1.68
C SER A 53 4.90 21.90 1.82
N ASP A 54 5.36 22.30 3.01
CA ASP A 54 6.77 22.64 3.24
C ASP A 54 7.70 21.43 3.07
N VAL A 55 7.25 20.26 3.53
CA VAL A 55 7.98 18.99 3.36
C VAL A 55 7.95 18.55 1.89
N ALA A 56 6.78 18.64 1.25
CA ALA A 56 6.63 18.27 -0.16
C ALA A 56 7.49 19.19 -1.06
N ASP A 57 7.43 20.51 -0.87
CA ASP A 57 8.20 21.47 -1.65
C ASP A 57 9.71 21.20 -1.55
N TRP A 58 10.19 20.86 -0.36
CA TRP A 58 11.61 20.55 -0.19
C TRP A 58 11.98 19.21 -0.84
N LEU A 59 11.20 18.14 -0.61
CA LEU A 59 11.49 16.81 -1.15
C LEU A 59 11.40 16.75 -2.68
N PHE A 60 10.45 17.48 -3.27
CA PHE A 60 10.20 17.46 -4.72
C PHE A 60 10.92 18.55 -5.50
N ASP A 61 11.74 19.39 -4.84
CA ASP A 61 12.61 20.33 -5.54
C ASP A 61 13.56 19.58 -6.49
N ALA A 62 13.60 20.02 -7.75
CA ALA A 62 14.37 19.36 -8.81
C ALA A 62 15.90 19.34 -8.55
N SER A 63 16.38 20.20 -7.67
CA SER A 63 17.80 20.27 -7.31
C SER A 63 18.23 19.26 -6.24
N ARG A 64 17.28 18.54 -5.60
CA ARG A 64 17.63 17.56 -4.55
C ARG A 64 18.48 16.43 -5.09
N THR A 65 19.51 16.10 -4.30
CA THR A 65 20.43 14.97 -4.54
C THR A 65 20.48 14.07 -3.31
N GLU A 66 20.80 12.82 -3.52
CA GLU A 66 21.02 11.87 -2.42
C GLU A 66 22.00 12.46 -1.39
N GLY A 67 21.65 12.33 -0.12
CA GLY A 67 22.42 12.85 0.99
C GLY A 67 22.03 14.27 1.43
N ASP A 68 21.18 14.98 0.68
CA ASP A 68 20.69 16.29 1.10
C ASP A 68 19.87 16.16 2.40
N THR A 69 20.10 17.07 3.35
CA THR A 69 19.38 17.10 4.62
C THR A 69 18.76 18.47 4.88
N THR A 70 17.74 18.49 5.69
CA THR A 70 17.13 19.71 6.21
C THR A 70 16.37 19.44 7.51
N TYR A 71 15.94 20.52 8.18
CA TYR A 71 14.88 20.44 9.17
C TYR A 71 13.77 21.44 8.85
N ILE A 72 12.54 21.05 9.10
CA ILE A 72 11.32 21.81 8.80
C ILE A 72 10.47 21.85 10.08
N ALA A 73 10.02 23.04 10.48
CA ALA A 73 9.10 23.21 11.59
C ALA A 73 7.66 23.30 11.09
N ASN A 74 6.72 22.62 11.74
CA ASN A 74 5.31 22.87 11.51
C ASN A 74 4.73 23.92 12.47
N ASP A 75 3.51 24.37 12.21
CA ASP A 75 2.80 25.37 13.02
C ASP A 75 2.58 24.96 14.49
N SER A 76 2.67 23.67 14.78
CA SER A 76 2.53 23.11 16.14
C SER A 76 3.87 23.05 16.89
N GLY A 77 4.97 23.52 16.31
CA GLY A 77 6.30 23.53 16.91
C GLY A 77 6.96 22.14 16.96
N VAL A 78 6.53 21.23 16.05
CA VAL A 78 7.23 19.97 15.79
C VAL A 78 8.25 20.23 14.68
N TYR A 79 9.42 19.66 14.84
CA TYR A 79 10.50 19.73 13.86
C TYR A 79 10.65 18.35 13.20
N TYR A 80 10.58 18.33 11.88
CA TYR A 80 10.93 17.18 11.04
C TYR A 80 12.38 17.36 10.59
N VAL A 81 13.20 16.34 10.77
CA VAL A 81 14.52 16.27 10.16
C VAL A 81 14.42 15.29 8.99
N LEU A 82 14.86 15.71 7.82
CA LEU A 82 14.71 14.97 6.59
C LEU A 82 16.09 14.66 6.01
N TYR A 83 16.24 13.44 5.50
CA TYR A 83 17.35 13.00 4.70
C TYR A 83 16.79 12.52 3.35
N TYR A 84 17.28 13.07 2.25
CA TYR A 84 16.81 12.71 0.92
C TYR A 84 17.60 11.52 0.38
N ILE A 85 16.91 10.43 0.08
CA ILE A 85 17.52 9.20 -0.44
C ILE A 85 17.46 9.21 -1.96
N SER A 86 16.25 9.22 -2.55
CA SER A 86 16.09 9.10 -3.99
C SER A 86 14.74 9.62 -4.47
N ARG A 87 14.60 9.69 -5.77
CA ARG A 87 13.34 9.96 -6.46
C ARG A 87 13.06 8.84 -7.46
N SER A 88 11.88 8.26 -7.36
CA SER A 88 11.35 7.34 -8.37
C SER A 88 10.48 8.08 -9.38
N THR A 89 10.47 7.63 -10.62
CA THR A 89 9.50 8.04 -11.64
C THR A 89 8.22 7.23 -11.59
N ASN A 90 8.18 6.18 -10.74
CA ASN A 90 7.07 5.25 -10.59
C ASN A 90 6.66 4.58 -11.92
N ASP A 91 7.65 4.34 -12.79
CA ASP A 91 7.45 3.73 -14.11
C ASP A 91 7.30 2.20 -14.06
N TYR A 92 7.51 1.58 -12.89
CA TYR A 92 7.33 0.14 -12.76
C TYR A 92 5.86 -0.26 -12.97
N LEU A 93 5.67 -1.46 -13.50
CA LEU A 93 4.34 -1.98 -13.79
C LEU A 93 3.71 -2.60 -12.54
N LEU A 94 2.44 -2.36 -12.34
CA LEU A 94 1.67 -2.93 -11.24
C LEU A 94 1.34 -4.40 -11.52
N PRO A 95 1.40 -5.28 -10.50
CA PRO A 95 1.05 -6.68 -10.65
C PRO A 95 -0.45 -6.88 -10.81
N ASN A 96 -0.80 -7.85 -11.66
CA ASN A 96 -2.11 -8.47 -11.73
C ASN A 96 -2.00 -9.88 -11.17
N VAL A 97 -2.86 -10.24 -10.24
CA VAL A 97 -2.85 -11.57 -9.63
C VAL A 97 -4.25 -12.14 -9.55
N ARG A 98 -4.34 -13.47 -9.60
CA ARG A 98 -5.53 -14.21 -9.17
C ARG A 98 -5.22 -14.90 -7.87
N HIS A 99 -6.22 -15.00 -7.00
CA HIS A 99 -6.06 -15.76 -5.79
C HIS A 99 -7.31 -16.54 -5.40
N ILE A 100 -7.11 -17.56 -4.60
CA ILE A 100 -8.15 -18.36 -3.97
C ILE A 100 -7.93 -18.27 -2.46
N LEU A 101 -8.86 -17.69 -1.75
CA LEU A 101 -8.80 -17.59 -0.29
C LEU A 101 -9.51 -18.79 0.37
N ILE A 102 -8.79 -19.57 1.12
CA ILE A 102 -9.34 -20.51 2.09
C ILE A 102 -9.45 -19.76 3.42
N SER A 103 -10.62 -19.22 3.69
CA SER A 103 -10.87 -18.36 4.84
C SER A 103 -10.77 -19.15 6.17
N VAL A 104 -10.03 -18.60 7.13
CA VAL A 104 -9.95 -19.10 8.50
C VAL A 104 -10.36 -17.98 9.45
N SER A 105 -11.40 -18.25 10.25
CA SER A 105 -11.97 -17.22 11.15
C SER A 105 -11.11 -16.92 12.38
N ASP A 106 -10.28 -17.87 12.78
CA ASP A 106 -9.30 -17.73 13.87
C ASP A 106 -7.97 -18.34 13.41
N THR A 107 -7.07 -17.52 12.91
CA THR A 107 -5.76 -17.94 12.40
C THR A 107 -4.78 -18.34 13.52
N SER A 108 -5.16 -18.18 14.78
CA SER A 108 -4.42 -18.74 15.92
C SER A 108 -4.77 -20.22 16.19
N ASP A 109 -5.84 -20.74 15.59
CA ASP A 109 -6.17 -22.17 15.61
C ASP A 109 -5.31 -22.92 14.58
N GLU A 110 -4.25 -23.55 15.09
CA GLU A 110 -3.30 -24.29 14.28
C GLU A 110 -3.95 -25.43 13.48
N THR A 111 -4.98 -26.10 14.04
CA THR A 111 -5.68 -27.16 13.33
C THR A 111 -6.46 -26.62 12.13
N ALA A 112 -7.15 -25.50 12.31
CA ALA A 112 -7.86 -24.84 11.21
C ALA A 112 -6.91 -24.36 10.11
N MET A 113 -5.74 -23.83 10.51
CA MET A 113 -4.71 -23.42 9.56
C MET A 113 -4.08 -24.60 8.81
N GLU A 114 -3.83 -25.74 9.49
CA GLU A 114 -3.36 -26.97 8.84
C GLU A 114 -4.38 -27.52 7.82
N GLU A 115 -5.65 -27.51 8.15
CA GLU A 115 -6.73 -27.92 7.21
C GLU A 115 -6.78 -26.96 5.98
N ALA A 116 -6.64 -25.66 6.22
CA ALA A 116 -6.61 -24.68 5.14
C ALA A 116 -5.37 -24.82 4.24
N ARG A 117 -4.18 -25.08 4.80
CA ARG A 117 -2.96 -25.40 4.04
C ARG A 117 -3.14 -26.65 3.18
N ALA A 118 -3.67 -27.73 3.77
CA ALA A 118 -3.91 -28.97 3.04
C ALA A 118 -4.88 -28.74 1.85
N LYS A 119 -5.92 -27.92 2.07
CA LYS A 119 -6.85 -27.56 0.99
C LYS A 119 -6.19 -26.70 -0.10
N ALA A 120 -5.33 -25.75 0.30
CA ALA A 120 -4.56 -24.94 -0.66
C ALA A 120 -3.61 -25.81 -1.51
N ASP A 121 -2.94 -26.78 -0.88
CA ASP A 121 -2.09 -27.75 -1.57
C ASP A 121 -2.87 -28.61 -2.57
N GLU A 122 -4.09 -29.07 -2.20
CA GLU A 122 -4.96 -29.81 -3.11
C GLU A 122 -5.35 -28.99 -4.34
N ILE A 123 -5.77 -27.73 -4.15
CA ILE A 123 -6.14 -26.81 -5.24
C ILE A 123 -4.94 -26.54 -6.14
N LEU A 124 -3.78 -26.26 -5.55
CA LEU A 124 -2.55 -26.03 -6.32
C LEU A 124 -2.11 -27.27 -7.09
N ALA A 125 -2.27 -28.48 -6.52
CA ALA A 125 -1.99 -29.74 -7.19
C ALA A 125 -2.96 -29.98 -8.37
N GLU A 126 -4.26 -29.68 -8.21
CA GLU A 126 -5.26 -29.74 -9.26
C GLU A 126 -4.91 -28.79 -10.41
N PHE A 127 -4.61 -27.53 -10.11
CA PHE A 127 -4.15 -26.55 -11.08
C PHE A 127 -2.90 -27.05 -11.85
N ASN A 128 -1.92 -27.58 -11.12
CA ASN A 128 -0.68 -28.10 -11.69
C ASN A 128 -0.85 -29.36 -12.54
N ALA A 129 -1.92 -30.11 -12.35
CA ALA A 129 -2.28 -31.26 -13.18
C ALA A 129 -3.09 -30.88 -14.43
N GLY A 130 -3.65 -29.65 -14.48
CA GLY A 130 -4.47 -29.12 -15.58
C GLY A 130 -3.68 -28.30 -16.59
N ASP A 131 -4.38 -27.38 -17.26
CA ASP A 131 -3.85 -26.57 -18.37
C ASP A 131 -2.90 -25.44 -17.92
N LYS A 132 -2.88 -25.11 -16.65
CA LYS A 132 -2.02 -24.07 -16.02
C LYS A 132 -2.16 -22.68 -16.66
N THR A 133 -3.36 -22.32 -17.03
CA THR A 133 -3.69 -21.02 -17.62
C THR A 133 -4.42 -20.13 -16.61
N ALA A 134 -4.43 -18.81 -16.85
CA ALA A 134 -5.20 -17.86 -16.06
C ALA A 134 -6.70 -18.24 -16.03
N GLU A 135 -7.25 -18.74 -17.15
CA GLU A 135 -8.63 -19.19 -17.22
C GLU A 135 -8.88 -20.39 -16.32
N SER A 136 -8.01 -21.43 -16.37
CA SER A 136 -8.17 -22.62 -15.51
C SER A 136 -8.02 -22.29 -14.02
N PHE A 137 -7.14 -21.35 -13.68
CA PHE A 137 -7.04 -20.85 -12.30
C PHE A 137 -8.31 -20.09 -11.90
N GLY A 138 -8.83 -19.25 -12.80
CA GLY A 138 -10.07 -18.51 -12.58
C GLY A 138 -11.30 -19.41 -12.33
N GLU A 139 -11.41 -20.54 -13.02
CA GLU A 139 -12.49 -21.52 -12.76
C GLU A 139 -12.33 -22.15 -11.36
N LEU A 140 -11.12 -22.54 -10.97
CA LEU A 140 -10.85 -23.01 -9.61
C LEU A 140 -11.17 -21.96 -8.55
N ALA A 141 -10.88 -20.67 -8.85
CA ALA A 141 -11.21 -19.58 -7.94
C ALA A 141 -12.73 -19.43 -7.75
N LYS A 142 -13.53 -19.50 -8.80
CA LYS A 142 -15.00 -19.46 -8.71
C LYS A 142 -15.58 -20.55 -7.81
N GLU A 143 -14.95 -21.72 -7.82
CA GLU A 143 -15.45 -22.89 -7.08
C GLU A 143 -14.98 -22.93 -5.62
N ASN A 144 -13.79 -22.36 -5.33
CA ASN A 144 -13.10 -22.60 -4.06
C ASN A 144 -12.83 -21.36 -3.21
N THR A 145 -12.93 -20.14 -3.76
CA THR A 145 -12.54 -18.96 -2.98
C THR A 145 -13.61 -18.54 -1.97
N GLY A 146 -13.16 -18.12 -0.79
CA GLY A 146 -13.97 -17.43 0.20
C GLY A 146 -13.95 -15.90 0.05
N ASP A 147 -13.25 -15.37 -0.95
CA ASP A 147 -13.25 -13.93 -1.24
C ASP A 147 -14.41 -13.54 -2.16
N SER A 148 -14.78 -12.25 -2.07
CA SER A 148 -15.90 -11.66 -2.82
C SER A 148 -15.67 -11.58 -4.32
N ASN A 149 -14.42 -11.65 -4.79
CA ASN A 149 -14.03 -11.57 -6.21
C ASN A 149 -14.06 -12.94 -6.94
N GLY A 150 -14.65 -13.96 -6.32
CA GLY A 150 -14.75 -15.30 -6.90
C GLY A 150 -15.40 -15.32 -8.28
N ASP A 151 -16.50 -14.59 -8.50
CA ASP A 151 -17.19 -14.50 -9.80
C ASP A 151 -16.31 -13.94 -10.92
N GLU A 152 -15.30 -13.14 -10.55
CA GLU A 152 -14.29 -12.58 -11.46
C GLU A 152 -13.06 -13.50 -11.61
N GLY A 153 -13.14 -14.73 -11.10
CA GLY A 153 -12.04 -15.71 -11.15
C GLY A 153 -10.88 -15.33 -10.24
N GLY A 154 -11.16 -14.69 -9.12
CA GLY A 154 -10.18 -14.27 -8.12
C GLY A 154 -9.22 -13.18 -8.57
N LEU A 155 -9.52 -12.43 -9.65
CA LEU A 155 -8.62 -11.44 -10.26
C LEU A 155 -8.59 -10.13 -9.47
N TYR A 156 -7.39 -9.66 -9.21
CA TYR A 156 -7.06 -8.28 -8.82
C TYR A 156 -6.11 -7.68 -9.85
N GLU A 157 -6.49 -6.58 -10.46
CA GLU A 157 -5.69 -5.87 -11.44
C GLU A 157 -5.05 -4.62 -10.85
N ASN A 158 -3.84 -4.31 -11.30
CA ASN A 158 -3.11 -3.09 -10.94
C ASN A 158 -3.02 -2.88 -9.42
N ILE A 159 -2.60 -3.91 -8.70
CA ILE A 159 -2.43 -3.83 -7.24
C ILE A 159 -1.39 -2.76 -6.94
N MET A 160 -1.78 -1.77 -6.13
CA MET A 160 -0.86 -0.72 -5.69
C MET A 160 -0.05 -1.16 -4.46
N PRO A 161 1.17 -0.64 -4.28
CA PRO A 161 1.97 -0.91 -3.09
C PRO A 161 1.20 -0.62 -1.80
N GLY A 162 1.22 -1.57 -0.86
CA GLY A 162 0.53 -1.43 0.42
C GLY A 162 -1.00 -1.51 0.37
N GLN A 163 -1.58 -1.84 -0.77
CA GLN A 163 -3.03 -2.03 -0.92
C GLN A 163 -3.51 -3.31 -0.23
N MET A 164 -2.68 -4.33 -0.23
CA MET A 164 -2.96 -5.64 0.36
C MET A 164 -2.26 -5.80 1.71
N VAL A 165 -2.64 -6.82 2.49
CA VAL A 165 -1.89 -7.19 3.70
C VAL A 165 -0.46 -7.58 3.35
N THR A 166 0.45 -7.42 4.31
CA THR A 166 1.91 -7.46 4.08
C THR A 166 2.35 -8.70 3.31
N GLU A 167 1.97 -9.88 3.76
CA GLU A 167 2.44 -11.15 3.18
C GLU A 167 1.94 -11.32 1.72
N PHE A 168 0.70 -10.89 1.45
CA PHE A 168 0.14 -10.89 0.09
C PHE A 168 0.84 -9.85 -0.79
N ASN A 169 1.04 -8.63 -0.27
CA ASN A 169 1.75 -7.55 -0.96
C ASN A 169 3.17 -7.97 -1.34
N ASP A 170 3.94 -8.52 -0.39
CA ASP A 170 5.32 -8.94 -0.59
C ASP A 170 5.43 -10.03 -1.66
N TRP A 171 4.46 -10.96 -1.70
CA TRP A 171 4.41 -11.97 -2.75
C TRP A 171 4.15 -11.34 -4.13
N CYS A 172 3.25 -10.34 -4.22
CA CYS A 172 2.93 -9.67 -5.48
C CYS A 172 4.09 -8.83 -6.03
N PHE A 173 4.86 -8.19 -5.15
CA PHE A 173 5.94 -7.27 -5.52
C PHE A 173 7.33 -7.90 -5.49
N ASP A 174 7.44 -9.22 -5.32
CA ASP A 174 8.72 -9.91 -5.49
C ASP A 174 9.21 -9.75 -6.94
N GLU A 175 10.34 -9.08 -7.13
CA GLU A 175 10.92 -8.75 -8.44
C GLU A 175 11.23 -9.97 -9.30
N SER A 176 11.31 -11.16 -8.70
CA SER A 176 11.57 -12.41 -9.44
C SER A 176 10.31 -12.99 -10.09
N ARG A 177 9.10 -12.47 -9.78
CA ARG A 177 7.83 -13.00 -10.30
C ARG A 177 7.72 -12.92 -11.80
N GLN A 178 7.23 -14.02 -12.37
CA GLN A 178 6.94 -14.12 -13.78
C GLN A 178 5.47 -14.53 -14.01
N PRO A 179 4.84 -14.09 -15.12
CA PRO A 179 3.50 -14.55 -15.45
C PRO A 179 3.40 -16.09 -15.46
N GLY A 180 2.41 -16.61 -14.74
CA GLY A 180 2.21 -18.04 -14.54
C GLY A 180 2.79 -18.60 -13.24
N ASP A 181 3.56 -17.81 -12.47
CA ASP A 181 4.03 -18.22 -11.16
C ASP A 181 2.88 -18.44 -10.20
N THR A 182 3.01 -19.46 -9.37
CA THR A 182 2.04 -19.79 -8.33
C THR A 182 2.71 -19.90 -6.97
N GLY A 183 1.93 -19.76 -5.91
CA GLY A 183 2.42 -19.88 -4.54
C GLY A 183 1.30 -20.04 -3.54
N ILE A 184 1.68 -20.30 -2.30
CA ILE A 184 0.77 -20.31 -1.15
C ILE A 184 1.24 -19.20 -0.19
N VAL A 185 0.32 -18.36 0.25
CA VAL A 185 0.58 -17.25 1.18
C VAL A 185 -0.39 -17.34 2.34
N GLU A 186 0.14 -17.24 3.55
CA GLU A 186 -0.66 -17.19 4.77
C GLU A 186 -0.82 -15.75 5.23
N THR A 187 -2.03 -15.38 5.61
CA THR A 187 -2.35 -14.05 6.11
C THR A 187 -3.29 -14.13 7.31
N SER A 188 -3.64 -13.00 7.89
CA SER A 188 -4.66 -12.91 8.93
C SER A 188 -6.08 -13.30 8.48
N TYR A 189 -6.31 -13.55 7.20
CA TYR A 189 -7.59 -13.99 6.65
C TYR A 189 -7.66 -15.50 6.42
N GLY A 190 -6.52 -16.19 6.44
CA GLY A 190 -6.38 -17.61 6.15
C GLY A 190 -5.26 -17.90 5.15
N VAL A 191 -5.46 -18.90 4.30
CA VAL A 191 -4.46 -19.36 3.33
C VAL A 191 -4.90 -19.00 1.93
N HIS A 192 -4.00 -18.37 1.16
CA HIS A 192 -4.23 -17.98 -0.23
C HIS A 192 -3.44 -18.88 -1.18
N VAL A 193 -4.08 -19.40 -2.21
CA VAL A 193 -3.40 -19.92 -3.39
C VAL A 193 -3.27 -18.75 -4.36
N MET A 194 -2.06 -18.45 -4.80
CA MET A 194 -1.73 -17.30 -5.63
C MET A 194 -1.36 -17.73 -7.05
N TYR A 195 -1.75 -16.93 -8.03
CA TYR A 195 -1.34 -17.03 -9.42
C TYR A 195 -0.97 -15.64 -9.94
N PHE A 196 0.24 -15.49 -10.45
CA PHE A 196 0.69 -14.23 -11.03
C PHE A 196 0.20 -14.12 -12.48
N ASP A 197 -0.83 -13.31 -12.72
CA ASP A 197 -1.46 -13.15 -14.04
C ASP A 197 -0.59 -12.32 -15.00
N GLY A 198 0.27 -11.47 -14.45
CA GLY A 198 1.20 -10.62 -15.19
C GLY A 198 1.25 -9.20 -14.67
N PHE A 199 1.56 -8.28 -15.56
CA PHE A 199 1.66 -6.86 -15.24
C PHE A 199 0.58 -6.06 -15.98
N GLY A 200 0.08 -5.03 -15.30
CA GLY A 200 -0.91 -4.09 -15.82
C GLY A 200 -0.30 -2.74 -16.17
N ASN A 201 -0.98 -1.67 -15.73
CA ASN A 201 -0.53 -0.29 -15.94
C ASN A 201 0.73 0.02 -15.14
N SER A 202 1.44 1.09 -15.52
CA SER A 202 2.48 1.65 -14.64
C SER A 202 1.85 2.27 -13.38
N TYR A 203 2.59 2.25 -12.28
CA TYR A 203 2.12 2.89 -11.04
C TYR A 203 1.85 4.37 -11.26
N ARG A 204 2.73 5.06 -12.00
CA ARG A 204 2.54 6.48 -12.35
C ARG A 204 1.24 6.70 -13.12
N ASP A 205 0.97 5.91 -14.17
CA ASP A 205 -0.23 6.09 -14.97
C ASP A 205 -1.50 5.83 -14.16
N THR A 206 -1.48 4.83 -13.27
CA THR A 206 -2.57 4.56 -12.34
C THR A 206 -2.80 5.73 -11.37
N LEU A 207 -1.74 6.31 -10.81
CA LEU A 207 -1.86 7.50 -9.95
C LEU A 207 -2.45 8.69 -10.69
N VAL A 208 -1.97 8.97 -11.92
CA VAL A 208 -2.47 10.05 -12.77
C VAL A 208 -3.93 9.84 -13.13
N GLU A 209 -4.31 8.62 -13.54
CA GLU A 209 -5.70 8.30 -13.88
C GLU A 209 -6.63 8.49 -12.67
N ASN A 210 -6.24 8.01 -11.49
CA ASN A 210 -7.02 8.18 -10.27
C ASN A 210 -7.17 9.66 -9.87
N ALA A 211 -6.10 10.46 -10.03
CA ALA A 211 -6.15 11.89 -9.75
C ALA A 211 -7.08 12.64 -10.72
N LEU A 212 -7.01 12.33 -12.02
CA LEU A 212 -7.89 12.91 -13.04
C LEU A 212 -9.35 12.50 -12.81
N ARG A 213 -9.63 11.24 -12.55
CA ARG A 213 -10.97 10.73 -12.23
C ARG A 213 -11.57 11.41 -11.01
N THR A 214 -10.75 11.64 -9.97
CA THR A 214 -11.17 12.36 -8.76
C THR A 214 -11.46 13.83 -9.07
N ALA A 215 -10.62 14.50 -9.87
CA ALA A 215 -10.83 15.89 -10.26
C ALA A 215 -12.10 16.05 -11.10
N ASP A 216 -12.34 15.17 -12.06
CA ASP A 216 -13.54 15.16 -12.90
C ASP A 216 -14.80 14.92 -12.07
N TYR A 217 -14.75 13.95 -11.13
CA TYR A 217 -15.86 13.71 -10.21
C TYR A 217 -16.18 14.94 -9.35
N ASN A 218 -15.16 15.59 -8.77
CA ASN A 218 -15.35 16.77 -7.94
C ASN A 218 -15.93 17.93 -8.76
N ALA A 219 -15.42 18.16 -9.98
CA ALA A 219 -15.93 19.20 -10.87
C ALA A 219 -17.41 18.94 -11.25
N TRP A 220 -17.75 17.69 -11.56
CA TRP A 220 -19.14 17.30 -11.82
C TRP A 220 -20.02 17.48 -10.58
N HIS A 221 -19.57 16.97 -9.42
CA HIS A 221 -20.29 17.08 -8.14
C HIS A 221 -20.56 18.54 -7.78
N ASP A 222 -19.56 19.41 -7.86
CA ASP A 222 -19.70 20.82 -7.53
C ASP A 222 -20.64 21.53 -8.50
N GLY A 223 -20.61 21.17 -9.79
CA GLY A 223 -21.55 21.70 -10.79
C GLY A 223 -22.99 21.25 -10.54
N VAL A 224 -23.20 20.04 -10.00
CA VAL A 224 -24.55 19.51 -9.72
C VAL A 224 -25.08 19.98 -8.37
N VAL A 225 -24.23 20.01 -7.33
CA VAL A 225 -24.62 20.32 -5.95
C VAL A 225 -24.49 21.82 -5.64
N GLY A 226 -23.48 22.49 -6.20
CA GLY A 226 -23.22 23.92 -5.96
C GLY A 226 -24.36 24.84 -6.40
N ASP A 227 -25.09 24.48 -7.45
CA ASP A 227 -26.26 25.24 -7.96
C ASP A 227 -27.60 24.81 -7.32
N ASN A 228 -27.60 23.71 -6.57
CA ASN A 228 -28.82 23.18 -5.94
C ASN A 228 -28.88 23.52 -4.45
N THR A 229 -29.59 24.60 -4.12
CA THR A 229 -30.01 24.87 -2.72
C THR A 229 -31.19 23.96 -2.36
N TYR A 230 -30.95 23.00 -1.47
CA TYR A 230 -32.08 22.25 -0.88
C TYR A 230 -32.52 22.88 0.44
N THR A 231 -33.83 22.97 0.61
CA THR A 231 -34.42 23.37 1.89
C THR A 231 -34.93 22.13 2.61
N THR A 232 -34.42 21.87 3.82
CA THR A 232 -34.93 20.78 4.65
C THR A 232 -36.36 21.11 5.08
N VAL A 233 -37.32 20.27 4.70
CA VAL A 233 -38.70 20.39 5.14
C VAL A 233 -38.85 19.64 6.47
N PRO A 234 -39.15 20.31 7.59
CA PRO A 234 -39.21 19.66 8.92
C PRO A 234 -40.17 18.46 8.98
N PHE A 235 -41.17 18.42 8.11
CA PHE A 235 -42.13 17.32 8.03
C PHE A 235 -41.51 16.05 7.41
N GLY A 236 -40.64 16.17 6.40
CA GLY A 236 -39.94 15.03 5.77
C GLY A 236 -38.94 14.38 6.71
N MET A 237 -38.28 15.15 7.57
CA MET A 237 -37.29 14.61 8.52
C MET A 237 -37.89 13.73 9.62
N LYS A 238 -39.20 13.85 9.92
CA LYS A 238 -39.89 12.99 10.91
C LYS A 238 -40.07 11.54 10.46
N PHE A 239 -39.91 11.26 9.16
CA PHE A 239 -40.07 9.90 8.59
C PHE A 239 -38.75 9.20 8.28
N THR A 240 -37.62 9.89 8.39
CA THR A 240 -36.29 9.33 8.12
C THR A 240 -35.52 8.93 9.38
N THR A 241 -36.03 9.25 10.58
CA THR A 241 -35.49 8.81 11.86
C THR A 241 -36.22 7.56 12.35
N LYS A 242 -35.84 6.41 11.82
CA LYS A 242 -36.03 5.12 12.47
C LYS A 242 -34.77 4.27 12.23
#